data_b4357712edc8cb6efa7b702a78ab03d3
#
_entry.id   b4357712edc8cb6efa7b702a78ab03d3
#
_cell.length_a   1.000
_cell.length_b   1.000
_cell.length_c   1.000
_cell.angle_alpha   90.00
_cell.angle_beta   90.00
_cell.angle_gamma   90.00
#
_symmetry.space_group_name_H-M   'P 1'
#
loop_
_entity.id
_entity.type
_entity.pdbx_description
1 polymer ?
#
loop_
_entity_poly.entity_id
_entity_poly.type
_entity_poly.pdbx_seq_one_letter_code
_entity_poly.pdbx_strand_id
1 'polypeptide(L)'
;TLDVEIEDKVWDIKSASPWSFVNKFGENGGFHAVAQDDLFGYLTQGYMYAESRQKPFGGWIVINKSTGEWVVTEAPIADDEYRENAISIIDNNIRAITLDKKFERCFKAEDEYFRKNKTGNKVLGTACGFCPYKFPCWGENLQMLPQQQSQAKNPKWVWYTEVNNPRVDDGF
;
A
#
# COMPACT_ATOMS: atom_id res chain seq x y z
N THR A 1 -17.97 -0.32 1.83
CA THR A 1 -18.94 0.76 2.11
C THR A 1 -18.46 2.02 1.43
N LEU A 2 -19.31 2.68 0.65
CA LEU A 2 -19.05 3.97 0.03
C LEU A 2 -18.87 5.03 1.13
N ASP A 3 -17.88 5.92 1.00
CA ASP A 3 -17.65 6.96 2.01
C ASP A 3 -18.59 8.15 1.79
N VAL A 4 -18.56 8.80 0.62
CA VAL A 4 -19.41 9.96 0.37
C VAL A 4 -19.71 10.18 -1.12
N GLU A 5 -20.88 10.75 -1.43
CA GLU A 5 -21.24 11.27 -2.75
C GLU A 5 -21.45 12.78 -2.66
N ILE A 6 -20.76 13.53 -3.52
CA ILE A 6 -20.86 15.00 -3.60
C ILE A 6 -20.93 15.37 -5.08
N GLU A 7 -21.89 16.24 -5.46
CA GLU A 7 -22.06 16.74 -6.83
C GLU A 7 -22.05 15.64 -7.89
N ASP A 8 -22.80 14.58 -7.60
CA ASP A 8 -22.98 13.41 -8.48
C ASP A 8 -21.69 12.60 -8.76
N LYS A 9 -20.66 12.78 -7.93
CA LYS A 9 -19.39 12.03 -7.95
C LYS A 9 -19.21 11.24 -6.66
N VAL A 10 -18.51 10.11 -6.79
CA VAL A 10 -18.09 9.28 -5.66
C VAL A 10 -16.72 9.74 -5.17
N TRP A 11 -16.61 10.00 -3.88
CA TRP A 11 -15.37 10.39 -3.21
C TRP A 11 -15.02 9.39 -2.13
N ASP A 12 -13.75 9.12 -1.98
CA ASP A 12 -13.23 8.22 -0.96
C ASP A 12 -12.40 9.02 0.07
N ILE A 13 -12.67 8.79 1.37
CA ILE A 13 -12.05 9.55 2.45
C ILE A 13 -10.83 8.78 2.95
N LYS A 14 -9.68 9.45 2.97
CA LYS A 14 -8.42 8.86 3.45
C LYS A 14 -7.83 9.67 4.60
N SER A 15 -7.19 8.98 5.53
CA SER A 15 -6.33 9.63 6.52
C SER A 15 -4.87 9.36 6.18
N ALA A 16 -4.05 10.40 6.17
CA ALA A 16 -2.65 10.32 5.77
C ALA A 16 -1.70 10.80 6.87
N SER A 17 -0.47 10.26 6.86
CA SER A 17 0.63 10.84 7.63
C SER A 17 0.98 12.22 7.07
N PRO A 18 1.63 13.13 7.85
CA PRO A 18 2.04 14.44 7.34
C PRO A 18 2.84 14.36 6.04
N TRP A 19 3.74 13.39 5.93
CA TRP A 19 4.54 13.19 4.72
C TRP A 19 3.67 12.80 3.52
N SER A 20 2.80 11.80 3.69
CA SER A 20 1.90 11.35 2.61
C SER A 20 0.88 12.42 2.23
N PHE A 21 0.41 13.20 3.20
CA PHE A 21 -0.52 14.30 2.98
C PHE A 21 0.05 15.33 2.02
N VAL A 22 1.31 15.73 2.18
CA VAL A 22 1.99 16.72 1.33
C VAL A 22 2.50 16.10 0.02
N ASN A 23 3.16 14.94 0.11
CA ASN A 23 3.97 14.42 -1.00
C ASN A 23 3.25 13.38 -1.87
N LYS A 24 2.16 12.79 -1.40
CA LYS A 24 1.38 11.82 -2.17
C LYS A 24 0.06 12.42 -2.64
N PHE A 25 -0.69 13.06 -1.75
CA PHE A 25 -2.03 13.55 -2.06
C PHE A 25 -2.09 15.05 -2.32
N GLY A 26 -1.23 15.84 -1.71
CA GLY A 26 -1.24 17.32 -1.74
C GLY A 26 -0.34 17.93 -2.79
N GLU A 27 0.23 19.08 -2.44
CA GLU A 27 0.92 19.98 -3.36
C GLU A 27 2.06 19.36 -4.17
N ASN A 28 2.81 18.43 -3.57
CA ASN A 28 3.95 17.77 -4.24
C ASN A 28 3.58 16.46 -4.95
N GLY A 29 2.31 16.06 -4.91
CA GLY A 29 1.85 14.78 -5.43
C GLY A 29 0.62 14.91 -6.32
N GLY A 30 -0.54 14.58 -5.78
CA GLY A 30 -1.82 14.58 -6.48
C GLY A 30 -2.19 13.21 -7.05
N PHE A 31 -3.22 13.18 -7.90
CA PHE A 31 -3.79 11.95 -8.43
C PHE A 31 -2.76 11.04 -9.11
N HIS A 32 -1.92 11.59 -9.97
CA HIS A 32 -0.90 10.82 -10.68
C HIS A 32 0.14 10.21 -9.74
N ALA A 33 0.54 10.89 -8.69
CA ALA A 33 1.48 10.36 -7.71
C ALA A 33 0.88 9.16 -6.94
N VAL A 34 -0.42 9.22 -6.63
CA VAL A 34 -1.14 8.08 -6.05
C VAL A 34 -1.20 6.93 -7.04
N ALA A 35 -1.51 7.22 -8.32
CA ALA A 35 -1.63 6.21 -9.37
C ALA A 35 -0.32 5.48 -9.66
N GLN A 36 0.82 6.17 -9.61
CA GLN A 36 2.14 5.59 -9.86
C GLN A 36 2.64 4.68 -8.73
N ASP A 37 2.18 4.91 -7.50
CA ASP A 37 2.60 4.14 -6.32
C ASP A 37 1.37 3.73 -5.48
N ASP A 38 0.46 2.98 -6.10
CA ASP A 38 -0.79 2.53 -5.46
C ASP A 38 -0.65 1.17 -4.77
N LEU A 39 0.28 1.08 -3.82
CA LEU A 39 0.55 -0.14 -3.05
C LEU A 39 -0.67 -0.67 -2.29
N PHE A 40 -1.64 0.18 -1.97
CA PHE A 40 -2.81 -0.16 -1.16
C PHE A 40 -4.10 -0.29 -1.96
N GLY A 41 -4.06 -0.10 -3.27
CA GLY A 41 -5.21 -0.24 -4.16
C GLY A 41 -6.24 0.89 -4.00
N TYR A 42 -5.80 2.11 -3.74
CA TYR A 42 -6.70 3.27 -3.57
C TYR A 42 -7.47 3.61 -4.85
N LEU A 43 -6.81 3.49 -6.03
CA LEU A 43 -7.47 3.65 -7.31
C LEU A 43 -8.54 2.57 -7.52
N THR A 44 -8.13 1.31 -7.37
CA THR A 44 -9.03 0.16 -7.55
C THR A 44 -10.25 0.27 -6.63
N GLN A 45 -10.06 0.68 -5.38
CA GLN A 45 -11.13 0.90 -4.42
C GLN A 45 -12.06 2.04 -4.86
N GLY A 46 -11.50 3.18 -5.26
CA GLY A 46 -12.27 4.34 -5.68
C GLY A 46 -13.13 4.06 -6.92
N TYR A 47 -12.53 3.47 -7.95
CA TYR A 47 -13.28 3.10 -9.16
C TYR A 47 -14.29 1.98 -8.93
N MET A 48 -14.01 1.01 -8.05
CA MET A 48 -14.98 -0.01 -7.66
C MET A 48 -16.24 0.62 -7.04
N TYR A 49 -16.08 1.61 -6.18
CA TYR A 49 -17.20 2.33 -5.59
C TYR A 49 -17.96 3.16 -6.65
N ALA A 50 -17.24 3.86 -7.52
CA ALA A 50 -17.80 4.65 -8.60
C ALA A 50 -18.63 3.77 -9.55
N GLU A 51 -18.10 2.64 -10.00
CA GLU A 51 -18.84 1.66 -10.83
C GLU A 51 -20.09 1.12 -10.14
N SER A 52 -19.98 0.75 -8.85
CA SER A 52 -21.13 0.23 -8.10
C SER A 52 -22.28 1.23 -7.98
N ARG A 53 -22.00 2.51 -8.13
CA ARG A 53 -22.95 3.62 -8.07
C ARG A 53 -23.32 4.16 -9.45
N GLN A 54 -22.66 3.70 -10.51
CA GLN A 54 -22.80 4.23 -11.87
C GLN A 54 -22.55 5.75 -11.95
N LYS A 55 -21.52 6.20 -11.23
CA LYS A 55 -21.13 7.60 -11.11
C LYS A 55 -19.63 7.77 -11.36
N PRO A 56 -19.17 8.96 -11.76
CA PRO A 56 -17.75 9.24 -11.87
C PRO A 56 -17.04 9.15 -10.53
N PHE A 57 -15.77 8.73 -10.54
CA PHE A 57 -14.89 8.86 -9.38
C PHE A 57 -14.42 10.32 -9.28
N GLY A 58 -14.71 10.97 -8.16
CA GLY A 58 -14.30 12.35 -7.91
C GLY A 58 -12.85 12.47 -7.44
N GLY A 59 -12.35 11.45 -6.76
CA GLY A 59 -11.01 11.44 -6.16
C GLY A 59 -11.04 11.17 -4.67
N TRP A 60 -10.08 11.74 -3.96
CA TRP A 60 -9.92 11.55 -2.51
C TRP A 60 -10.07 12.85 -1.74
N ILE A 61 -10.77 12.75 -0.61
CA ILE A 61 -10.75 13.77 0.46
C ILE A 61 -9.81 13.25 1.53
N VAL A 62 -8.68 13.91 1.72
CA VAL A 62 -7.60 13.39 2.56
C VAL A 62 -7.39 14.24 3.79
N ILE A 63 -7.33 13.60 4.95
CA ILE A 63 -7.16 14.26 6.25
C ILE A 63 -5.77 13.96 6.80
N ASN A 64 -5.03 14.99 7.16
CA ASN A 64 -3.76 14.88 7.87
C ASN A 64 -4.02 14.41 9.31
N LYS A 65 -3.52 13.22 9.66
CA LYS A 65 -3.72 12.62 11.00
C LYS A 65 -3.18 13.46 12.15
N SER A 66 -2.19 14.31 11.90
CA SER A 66 -1.51 15.06 12.94
C SER A 66 -2.11 16.44 13.17
N THR A 67 -2.63 17.09 12.11
CA THR A 67 -3.10 18.47 12.18
C THR A 67 -4.60 18.62 12.02
N GLY A 68 -5.26 17.61 11.42
CA GLY A 68 -6.68 17.69 11.05
C GLY A 68 -6.94 18.49 9.77
N GLU A 69 -5.92 19.04 9.15
CA GLU A 69 -6.03 19.70 7.84
C GLU A 69 -6.50 18.71 6.78
N TRP A 70 -7.18 19.20 5.78
CA TRP A 70 -7.67 18.36 4.68
C TRP A 70 -7.32 18.93 3.31
N VAL A 71 -7.21 18.06 2.32
CA VAL A 71 -6.97 18.39 0.93
C VAL A 71 -7.85 17.51 0.03
N VAL A 72 -8.27 18.04 -1.08
CA VAL A 72 -8.98 17.31 -2.13
C VAL A 72 -7.99 16.96 -3.23
N THR A 73 -7.89 15.69 -3.57
CA THR A 73 -7.09 15.17 -4.68
C THR A 73 -8.07 14.70 -5.75
N GLU A 74 -8.34 15.55 -6.74
CA GLU A 74 -9.35 15.26 -7.76
C GLU A 74 -8.85 14.24 -8.79
N ALA A 75 -9.76 13.36 -9.22
CA ALA A 75 -9.54 12.52 -10.40
C ALA A 75 -9.55 13.40 -11.66
N PRO A 76 -8.70 13.11 -12.67
CA PRO A 76 -8.70 13.86 -13.91
C PRO A 76 -10.00 13.63 -14.68
N ILE A 77 -10.40 14.62 -15.49
CA ILE A 77 -11.62 14.53 -16.33
C ILE A 77 -11.49 13.38 -17.34
N ALA A 78 -10.32 13.18 -17.91
CA ALA A 78 -10.00 12.07 -18.80
C ALA A 78 -9.27 10.97 -18.00
N ASP A 79 -10.05 10.11 -17.37
CA ASP A 79 -9.55 9.05 -16.46
C ASP A 79 -9.81 7.63 -16.97
N ASP A 80 -10.24 7.47 -18.22
CA ASP A 80 -10.64 6.18 -18.81
C ASP A 80 -9.56 5.10 -18.64
N GLU A 81 -8.28 5.44 -18.86
CA GLU A 81 -7.16 4.49 -18.71
C GLU A 81 -7.05 3.96 -17.28
N TYR A 82 -7.16 4.84 -16.29
CA TYR A 82 -7.11 4.46 -14.87
C TYR A 82 -8.31 3.62 -14.49
N ARG A 83 -9.48 3.99 -14.98
CA ARG A 83 -10.74 3.29 -14.75
C ARG A 83 -10.69 1.87 -15.35
N GLU A 84 -10.31 1.73 -16.62
CA GLU A 84 -10.20 0.43 -17.29
C GLU A 84 -9.19 -0.50 -16.61
N ASN A 85 -8.04 0.02 -16.21
CA ASN A 85 -7.06 -0.74 -15.46
C ASN A 85 -7.61 -1.20 -14.10
N ALA A 86 -8.26 -0.32 -13.34
CA ALA A 86 -8.87 -0.67 -12.07
C ALA A 86 -9.95 -1.75 -12.21
N ILE A 87 -10.83 -1.63 -13.21
CA ILE A 87 -11.87 -2.63 -13.50
C ILE A 87 -11.25 -3.96 -13.89
N SER A 88 -10.21 -3.95 -14.73
CA SER A 88 -9.50 -5.18 -15.10
C SER A 88 -8.92 -5.92 -13.88
N ILE A 89 -8.35 -5.19 -12.92
CA ILE A 89 -7.85 -5.75 -11.66
C ILE A 89 -9.01 -6.35 -10.85
N ILE A 90 -10.13 -5.65 -10.73
CA ILE A 90 -11.32 -6.12 -10.01
C ILE A 90 -11.84 -7.42 -10.63
N ASP A 91 -12.03 -7.44 -11.95
CA ASP A 91 -12.54 -8.61 -12.68
C ASP A 91 -11.61 -9.82 -12.53
N ASN A 92 -10.30 -9.61 -12.61
CA ASN A 92 -9.32 -10.68 -12.40
C ASN A 92 -9.39 -11.25 -10.98
N ASN A 93 -9.55 -10.39 -9.97
CA ASN A 93 -9.70 -10.81 -8.58
C ASN A 93 -11.01 -11.57 -8.36
N ILE A 94 -12.13 -11.09 -8.91
CA ILE A 94 -13.43 -11.77 -8.84
C ILE A 94 -13.34 -13.15 -9.51
N ARG A 95 -12.75 -13.23 -10.71
CA ARG A 95 -12.55 -14.51 -11.40
C ARG A 95 -11.67 -15.48 -10.61
N ALA A 96 -10.59 -14.98 -10.00
CA ALA A 96 -9.72 -15.82 -9.18
C ALA A 96 -10.47 -16.42 -7.98
N ILE A 97 -11.28 -15.62 -7.30
CA ILE A 97 -12.11 -16.07 -6.16
C ILE A 97 -13.19 -17.04 -6.63
N THR A 98 -13.93 -16.71 -7.70
CA THR A 98 -15.05 -17.52 -8.21
C THR A 98 -14.62 -18.88 -8.74
N LEU A 99 -13.41 -18.94 -9.34
CA LEU A 99 -12.87 -20.19 -9.91
C LEU A 99 -11.99 -20.96 -8.93
N ASP A 100 -11.94 -20.56 -7.67
CA ASP A 100 -11.10 -21.16 -6.62
C ASP A 100 -9.63 -21.34 -7.05
N LYS A 101 -9.11 -20.35 -7.77
CA LYS A 101 -7.72 -20.37 -8.23
C LYS A 101 -6.78 -20.09 -7.07
N LYS A 102 -5.67 -20.80 -7.06
CA LYS A 102 -4.59 -20.52 -6.10
C LYS A 102 -4.09 -19.08 -6.30
N PHE A 103 -4.13 -18.30 -5.23
CA PHE A 103 -3.57 -16.95 -5.25
C PHE A 103 -2.05 -16.98 -5.38
N GLU A 104 -1.53 -16.13 -6.26
CA GLU A 104 -0.11 -15.83 -6.34
C GLU A 104 0.24 -14.67 -5.40
N ARG A 105 1.51 -14.58 -5.03
CA ARG A 105 1.99 -13.45 -4.24
C ARG A 105 1.94 -12.18 -5.06
N CYS A 106 1.30 -11.14 -4.53
CA CYS A 106 1.22 -9.83 -5.19
C CYS A 106 2.58 -9.14 -5.29
N PHE A 107 3.47 -9.41 -4.31
CA PHE A 107 4.78 -8.76 -4.20
C PHE A 107 5.87 -9.79 -3.90
N LYS A 108 7.10 -9.46 -4.30
CA LYS A 108 8.30 -10.22 -3.97
C LYS A 108 8.89 -9.71 -2.65
N ALA A 109 9.74 -10.53 -2.03
CA ALA A 109 10.57 -10.07 -0.93
C ALA A 109 11.56 -9.01 -1.42
N GLU A 110 11.79 -8.00 -0.59
CA GLU A 110 12.70 -6.90 -0.88
C GLU A 110 14.07 -7.17 -0.27
N ASP A 111 15.11 -6.57 -0.84
CA ASP A 111 16.42 -6.55 -0.21
C ASP A 111 16.38 -5.68 1.06
N GLU A 112 16.91 -6.17 2.16
CA GLU A 112 17.14 -5.31 3.32
C GLU A 112 18.30 -4.36 3.05
N TYR A 113 18.11 -3.09 3.38
CA TYR A 113 19.17 -2.07 3.33
C TYR A 113 19.47 -1.54 4.72
N PHE A 114 20.76 -1.45 5.03
CA PHE A 114 21.26 -0.76 6.20
C PHE A 114 22.30 0.28 5.79
N ARG A 115 22.11 1.54 6.17
CA ARG A 115 22.96 2.68 5.74
C ARG A 115 23.23 2.71 4.23
N LYS A 116 22.17 2.49 3.43
CA LYS A 116 22.19 2.43 1.95
C LYS A 116 22.89 1.20 1.33
N ASN A 117 23.43 0.29 2.12
CA ASN A 117 24.03 -0.94 1.64
C ASN A 117 23.06 -2.12 1.76
N LYS A 118 23.06 -3.02 0.78
CA LYS A 118 22.34 -4.29 0.88
C LYS A 118 23.00 -5.15 1.96
N THR A 119 22.18 -5.73 2.84
CA THR A 119 22.67 -6.59 3.93
C THR A 119 22.80 -8.05 3.52
N GLY A 120 22.16 -8.44 2.41
CA GLY A 120 22.00 -9.83 2.00
C GLY A 120 20.80 -10.54 2.60
N ASN A 121 20.08 -9.91 3.53
CA ASN A 121 18.82 -10.40 4.08
C ASN A 121 17.64 -9.99 3.18
N LYS A 122 16.52 -10.72 3.30
CA LYS A 122 15.26 -10.40 2.61
C LYS A 122 14.17 -10.08 3.61
N VAL A 123 13.42 -9.02 3.31
CA VAL A 123 12.36 -8.49 4.17
C VAL A 123 11.04 -8.35 3.41
N LEU A 124 9.94 -8.24 4.13
CA LEU A 124 8.67 -7.86 3.53
C LEU A 124 8.66 -6.37 3.20
N GLY A 125 8.20 -6.05 2.00
CA GLY A 125 7.83 -4.69 1.64
C GLY A 125 6.68 -4.16 2.50
N THR A 126 6.49 -2.85 2.47
CA THR A 126 5.51 -2.16 3.33
C THR A 126 4.10 -2.73 3.21
N ALA A 127 3.61 -2.95 1.98
CA ALA A 127 2.27 -3.50 1.75
C ALA A 127 2.09 -4.88 2.39
N CYS A 128 3.07 -5.77 2.22
CA CYS A 128 3.05 -7.10 2.84
C CYS A 128 3.15 -7.05 4.36
N GLY A 129 3.88 -6.10 4.92
CA GLY A 129 4.02 -5.91 6.37
C GLY A 129 2.67 -5.66 7.06
N PHE A 130 1.77 -4.94 6.42
CA PHE A 130 0.41 -4.65 6.89
C PHE A 130 -0.64 -5.69 6.45
N CYS A 131 -0.30 -6.59 5.53
CA CYS A 131 -1.26 -7.55 4.97
C CYS A 131 -1.68 -8.59 6.03
N PRO A 132 -3.00 -8.83 6.24
CA PRO A 132 -3.46 -9.85 7.17
C PRO A 132 -3.15 -11.28 6.69
N TYR A 133 -2.93 -11.46 5.39
CA TYR A 133 -2.60 -12.75 4.77
C TYR A 133 -1.10 -13.04 4.68
N LYS A 134 -0.24 -12.24 5.32
CA LYS A 134 1.21 -12.43 5.23
C LYS A 134 1.67 -13.83 5.68
N PHE A 135 1.07 -14.39 6.73
CA PHE A 135 1.45 -15.71 7.22
C PHE A 135 1.06 -16.83 6.23
N PRO A 136 -0.19 -16.96 5.77
CA PRO A 136 -0.52 -17.92 4.73
C PRO A 136 0.28 -17.74 3.43
N CYS A 137 0.60 -16.50 3.09
CA CYS A 137 1.31 -16.15 1.86
C CYS A 137 2.80 -16.49 1.91
N TRP A 138 3.48 -16.25 3.05
CA TRP A 138 4.94 -16.37 3.19
C TRP A 138 5.38 -17.62 3.95
N GLY A 139 4.47 -18.27 4.69
CA GLY A 139 4.72 -19.52 5.39
C GLY A 139 5.51 -19.37 6.69
N GLU A 140 6.03 -20.49 7.17
CA GLU A 140 6.68 -20.60 8.48
C GLU A 140 8.04 -19.88 8.56
N ASN A 141 8.66 -19.55 7.41
CA ASN A 141 9.95 -18.85 7.38
C ASN A 141 9.83 -17.35 7.68
N LEU A 142 8.59 -16.83 7.77
CA LEU A 142 8.37 -15.43 8.09
C LEU A 142 8.59 -15.17 9.57
N GLN A 143 9.59 -14.35 9.89
CA GLN A 143 9.97 -14.02 11.25
C GLN A 143 9.95 -12.51 11.49
N MET A 144 9.42 -12.08 12.62
CA MET A 144 9.53 -10.70 13.06
C MET A 144 10.73 -10.58 14.01
N LEU A 145 11.79 -9.95 13.54
CA LEU A 145 13.05 -9.83 14.25
C LEU A 145 13.48 -8.36 14.34
N PRO A 146 14.30 -7.99 15.33
CA PRO A 146 14.97 -6.69 15.33
C PRO A 146 15.86 -6.58 14.09
N GLN A 147 15.99 -5.39 13.54
CA GLN A 147 16.81 -5.13 12.36
C GLN A 147 18.23 -5.66 12.54
N GLN A 148 18.60 -6.66 11.74
CA GLN A 148 19.74 -7.53 11.98
C GLN A 148 21.10 -6.81 11.95
N GLN A 149 21.23 -5.76 11.14
CA GLN A 149 22.47 -4.98 11.07
C GLN A 149 22.50 -3.76 11.99
N SER A 150 21.45 -3.56 12.78
CA SER A 150 21.37 -2.41 13.69
C SER A 150 22.07 -2.69 15.02
N GLN A 151 22.96 -1.81 15.44
CA GLN A 151 23.58 -1.81 16.76
C GLN A 151 22.85 -0.90 17.76
N ALA A 152 21.67 -0.37 17.38
CA ALA A 152 20.89 0.45 18.29
C ALA A 152 20.38 -0.37 19.48
N LYS A 153 20.31 0.25 20.67
CA LYS A 153 19.75 -0.37 21.87
C LYS A 153 18.31 -0.84 21.66
N ASN A 154 17.54 -0.08 20.89
CA ASN A 154 16.16 -0.40 20.52
C ASN A 154 16.04 -0.39 18.97
N PRO A 155 16.41 -1.47 18.28
CA PRO A 155 16.35 -1.54 16.83
C PRO A 155 14.88 -1.60 16.37
N LYS A 156 14.64 -1.13 15.14
CA LYS A 156 13.35 -1.30 14.48
C LYS A 156 13.07 -2.79 14.28
N TRP A 157 11.82 -3.22 14.52
CA TRP A 157 11.36 -4.57 14.20
C TRP A 157 10.98 -4.67 12.74
N VAL A 158 11.40 -5.76 12.07
CA VAL A 158 11.25 -5.98 10.65
C VAL A 158 10.77 -7.41 10.40
N TRP A 159 9.91 -7.60 9.42
CA TRP A 159 9.49 -8.92 8.95
C TRP A 159 10.52 -9.47 7.96
N TYR A 160 11.25 -10.51 8.35
CA TYR A 160 12.21 -11.22 7.52
C TYR A 160 11.60 -12.45 6.86
N THR A 161 11.91 -12.64 5.58
CA THR A 161 11.64 -13.89 4.84
C THR A 161 12.88 -14.76 4.73
N GLU A 162 14.08 -14.12 4.77
CA GLU A 162 15.38 -14.79 4.78
C GLU A 162 16.37 -13.97 5.59
N VAL A 163 17.12 -14.63 6.48
CA VAL A 163 18.20 -14.02 7.25
C VAL A 163 19.50 -14.74 6.92
N ASN A 164 20.25 -14.21 5.95
CA ASN A 164 21.55 -14.74 5.54
C ASN A 164 22.71 -14.16 6.36
N ASN A 165 22.53 -12.92 6.85
CA ASN A 165 23.47 -12.23 7.71
C ASN A 165 22.78 -11.87 9.04
N PRO A 166 22.75 -12.78 10.01
CA PRO A 166 22.14 -12.54 11.31
C PRO A 166 22.92 -11.49 12.11
N ARG A 167 22.25 -10.87 13.07
CA ARG A 167 22.87 -9.99 14.05
C ARG A 167 23.87 -10.80 14.87
N VAL A 168 25.09 -10.31 14.93
CA VAL A 168 26.09 -10.84 15.89
C VAL A 168 25.76 -10.19 17.22
N ASP A 169 25.25 -10.95 18.18
CA ASP A 169 25.16 -10.51 19.57
C ASP A 169 26.58 -10.55 20.15
N ASP A 170 27.23 -9.40 20.15
CA ASP A 170 28.48 -9.20 20.89
C ASP A 170 28.12 -9.22 22.38
N GLY A 171 27.94 -10.42 22.91
CA GLY A 171 27.45 -10.70 24.26
C GLY A 171 27.97 -9.73 25.35
N PHE A 172 27.14 -8.73 25.66
CA PHE A 172 27.26 -7.85 26.84
C PHE A 172 26.00 -7.98 27.68
#